data_7360c1facc45aa4f1685b201289ea98a
#
_entry.id   7360c1facc45aa4f1685b201289ea98a
#
_cell.length_a   1.000
_cell.length_b   1.000
_cell.length_c   1.000
_cell.angle_alpha   90.00
_cell.angle_beta   90.00
_cell.angle_gamma   90.00
#
_symmetry.space_group_name_H-M   'P 1'
#
loop_
_entity.id
_entity.type
_entity.pdbx_description
1 polymer ?
#
loop_
_entity_poly.entity_id
_entity_poly.type
_entity_poly.pdbx_seq_one_letter_code
_entity_poly.pdbx_strand_id
1 'polypeptide(L)'
;FHPLAEIPLAVIAPTMACSVQQQLQDEPLPWPKIPIILPEHGPARKRFEHWYRKKQQGKPNIYATVSGHEALVSMVALGCGVGIAPKVVVENSPVKERVQYLANVGEIAPFELGICCLKKRRQEPLVKAFFNAIAQVAG
;
A
#
# COMPACT_ATOMS: atom_id res chain seq x y z
N PHE A 1 -0.75 6.84 21.77
CA PHE A 1 -1.11 5.98 20.63
C PHE A 1 -1.61 4.64 21.14
N HIS A 2 -2.76 4.23 20.66
CA HIS A 2 -3.34 2.92 20.98
C HIS A 2 -3.50 2.12 19.69
N PRO A 3 -2.70 1.05 19.48
CA PRO A 3 -2.79 0.25 18.27
C PRO A 3 -4.10 -0.55 18.22
N LEU A 4 -4.78 -0.54 17.07
CA LEU A 4 -6.02 -1.28 16.84
C LEU A 4 -5.79 -2.53 16.00
N ALA A 5 -5.02 -2.43 14.93
CA ALA A 5 -4.82 -3.52 13.99
C ALA A 5 -3.62 -3.24 13.10
N GLU A 6 -3.13 -4.29 12.45
CA GLU A 6 -2.20 -4.15 11.34
C GLU A 6 -2.97 -4.20 10.03
N ILE A 7 -2.57 -3.34 9.09
CA ILE A 7 -3.17 -3.29 7.76
C ILE A 7 -2.13 -3.80 6.76
N PRO A 8 -2.33 -5.00 6.19
CA PRO A 8 -1.36 -5.56 5.26
C PRO A 8 -1.33 -4.78 3.95
N LEU A 9 -0.12 -4.66 3.40
CA LEU A 9 0.13 -4.07 2.10
C LEU A 9 0.49 -5.15 1.10
N ALA A 10 0.19 -4.91 -0.17
CA ALA A 10 0.55 -5.82 -1.24
C ALA A 10 1.02 -5.07 -2.47
N VAL A 11 1.86 -5.72 -3.25
CA VAL A 11 2.21 -5.26 -4.59
C VAL A 11 1.09 -5.69 -5.52
N ILE A 12 0.53 -4.75 -6.24
CA ILE A 12 -0.58 -4.99 -7.16
C ILE A 12 -0.16 -4.70 -8.59
N ALA A 13 -0.74 -5.45 -9.51
CA ALA A 13 -0.46 -5.38 -10.94
C ALA A 13 -1.76 -5.52 -11.73
N PRO A 14 -1.81 -5.04 -12.99
CA PRO A 14 -3.00 -5.21 -13.81
C PRO A 14 -3.21 -6.67 -14.20
N THR A 15 -4.48 -7.07 -14.34
CA THR A 15 -4.84 -8.40 -14.86
C THR A 15 -5.04 -8.38 -16.36
N MET A 16 -5.34 -7.21 -16.94
CA MET A 16 -5.60 -7.09 -18.36
C MET A 16 -4.34 -7.28 -19.21
N ALA A 17 -4.49 -7.70 -20.45
CA ALA A 17 -3.38 -7.80 -21.38
C ALA A 17 -2.87 -6.40 -21.73
N CYS A 18 -1.61 -6.13 -21.37
CA CYS A 18 -0.95 -4.84 -21.62
C CYS A 18 0.56 -5.03 -21.53
N SER A 19 1.33 -3.99 -21.86
CA SER A 19 2.79 -4.07 -21.81
C SER A 19 3.32 -4.40 -20.43
N VAL A 20 2.70 -3.88 -19.37
CA VAL A 20 3.09 -4.18 -17.99
C VAL A 20 2.89 -5.67 -17.70
N GLN A 21 1.74 -6.22 -18.08
CA GLN A 21 1.45 -7.63 -17.87
C GLN A 21 2.46 -8.53 -18.61
N GLN A 22 2.88 -8.13 -19.80
CA GLN A 22 3.91 -8.86 -20.56
C GLN A 22 5.25 -8.84 -19.84
N GLN A 23 5.64 -7.68 -19.27
CA GLN A 23 6.88 -7.56 -18.50
C GLN A 23 6.89 -8.47 -17.28
N LEU A 24 5.71 -8.70 -16.67
CA LEU A 24 5.57 -9.56 -15.49
C LEU A 24 5.74 -11.05 -15.80
N GLN A 25 5.78 -11.44 -17.08
CA GLN A 25 6.04 -12.83 -17.49
C GLN A 25 7.53 -13.15 -17.51
N ASP A 26 8.39 -12.15 -17.48
CA ASP A 26 9.83 -12.35 -17.51
C ASP A 26 10.36 -12.84 -16.15
N GLU A 27 11.37 -13.70 -16.18
CA GLU A 27 12.05 -14.15 -14.97
C GLU A 27 13.57 -14.02 -15.16
N PRO A 28 14.26 -13.30 -14.25
CA PRO A 28 13.72 -12.52 -13.13
C PRO A 28 12.94 -11.28 -13.61
N LEU A 29 12.07 -10.76 -12.75
CA LEU A 29 11.29 -9.58 -13.09
C LEU A 29 12.21 -8.39 -13.39
N PRO A 30 12.01 -7.70 -14.52
CA PRO A 30 12.87 -6.57 -14.91
C PRO A 30 12.43 -5.28 -14.20
N TRP A 31 12.58 -5.22 -12.87
CA TRP A 31 12.11 -4.11 -12.05
C TRP A 31 12.48 -2.73 -12.58
N PRO A 32 13.72 -2.47 -13.05
CA PRO A 32 14.05 -1.15 -13.57
C PRO A 32 13.27 -0.73 -14.82
N LYS A 33 12.63 -1.67 -15.50
CA LYS A 33 11.81 -1.41 -16.69
C LYS A 33 10.32 -1.39 -16.40
N ILE A 34 9.89 -1.93 -15.26
CA ILE A 34 8.47 -2.00 -14.90
C ILE A 34 8.00 -0.62 -14.42
N PRO A 35 6.98 -0.02 -15.05
CA PRO A 35 6.45 1.26 -14.58
C PRO A 35 5.86 1.14 -13.19
N ILE A 36 6.15 2.12 -12.34
CA ILE A 36 5.69 2.14 -10.96
C ILE A 36 4.80 3.35 -10.75
N ILE A 37 3.68 3.15 -10.07
CA ILE A 37 2.79 4.19 -9.60
C ILE A 37 3.04 4.37 -8.10
N LEU A 38 3.38 5.57 -7.68
CA LEU A 38 3.72 5.85 -6.28
C LEU A 38 2.76 6.85 -5.64
N PRO A 39 2.53 6.74 -4.33
CA PRO A 39 1.97 7.85 -3.57
C PRO A 39 2.94 9.04 -3.59
N GLU A 40 2.41 10.26 -3.56
CA GLU A 40 3.23 11.46 -3.54
C GLU A 40 4.13 11.53 -2.30
N HIS A 41 3.59 11.11 -1.16
CA HIS A 41 4.28 11.14 0.13
C HIS A 41 3.59 10.18 1.10
N GLY A 42 4.12 10.12 2.33
CA GLY A 42 3.49 9.39 3.42
C GLY A 42 4.05 7.99 3.63
N PRO A 43 3.40 7.21 4.53
CA PRO A 43 3.93 5.90 4.94
C PRO A 43 4.01 4.87 3.80
N ALA A 44 3.05 4.89 2.87
CA ALA A 44 3.07 3.96 1.74
C ALA A 44 4.28 4.18 0.85
N ARG A 45 4.66 5.44 0.62
CA ARG A 45 5.85 5.75 -0.16
C ARG A 45 7.12 5.26 0.52
N LYS A 46 7.21 5.43 1.83
CA LYS A 46 8.35 4.93 2.62
C LYS A 46 8.44 3.41 2.59
N ARG A 47 7.31 2.73 2.66
CA ARG A 47 7.25 1.27 2.57
C ARG A 47 7.75 0.79 1.20
N PHE A 48 7.33 1.49 0.13
CA PHE A 48 7.80 1.18 -1.22
C PHE A 48 9.31 1.37 -1.34
N GLU A 49 9.84 2.49 -0.89
CA GLU A 49 11.27 2.78 -0.99
C GLU A 49 12.10 1.74 -0.26
N HIS A 50 11.68 1.35 0.93
CA HIS A 50 12.36 0.32 1.72
C HIS A 50 12.31 -1.04 1.02
N TRP A 51 11.15 -1.43 0.52
CA TRP A 51 10.95 -2.69 -0.19
C TRP A 51 11.77 -2.74 -1.48
N TYR A 52 11.74 -1.67 -2.28
CA TYR A 52 12.44 -1.62 -3.56
C TYR A 52 13.96 -1.64 -3.37
N ARG A 53 14.47 -0.97 -2.37
CA ARG A 53 15.90 -0.91 -2.10
C ARG A 53 16.49 -2.30 -1.88
N LYS A 54 15.76 -3.22 -1.29
CA LYS A 54 16.21 -4.59 -1.05
C LYS A 54 16.43 -5.39 -2.34
N LYS A 55 15.88 -4.94 -3.46
CA LYS A 55 16.03 -5.63 -4.74
C LYS A 55 17.38 -5.36 -5.39
N GLN A 56 18.06 -4.29 -5.03
CA GLN A 56 19.39 -3.93 -5.50
C GLN A 56 19.51 -3.89 -7.03
N GLN A 57 18.46 -3.45 -7.71
CA GLN A 57 18.41 -3.38 -9.17
C GLN A 57 18.48 -1.95 -9.72
N GLY A 58 18.89 -0.98 -8.88
CA GLY A 58 19.04 0.40 -9.30
C GLY A 58 17.80 1.23 -9.02
N LYS A 59 17.57 2.26 -9.82
CA LYS A 59 16.46 3.19 -9.61
C LYS A 59 15.16 2.63 -10.16
N PRO A 60 14.02 2.86 -9.47
CA PRO A 60 12.72 2.46 -10.00
C PRO A 60 12.33 3.33 -11.19
N ASN A 61 11.55 2.74 -12.11
CA ASN A 61 10.96 3.45 -13.23
C ASN A 61 9.62 4.05 -12.79
N ILE A 62 9.66 5.25 -12.20
CA ILE A 62 8.44 5.90 -11.70
C ILE A 62 7.68 6.50 -12.87
N TYR A 63 6.50 5.94 -13.15
CA TYR A 63 5.63 6.42 -14.22
C TYR A 63 4.81 7.62 -13.78
N ALA A 64 4.24 7.55 -12.56
CA ALA A 64 3.40 8.61 -12.02
C ALA A 64 3.39 8.59 -10.51
N THR A 65 3.09 9.73 -9.91
CA THR A 65 2.78 9.85 -8.50
C THR A 65 1.33 10.32 -8.36
N VAL A 66 0.64 9.80 -7.36
CA VAL A 66 -0.78 10.07 -7.15
C VAL A 66 -1.08 10.41 -5.71
N SER A 67 -2.18 11.10 -5.50
CA SER A 67 -2.70 11.37 -4.17
C SER A 67 -3.80 10.34 -3.86
N GLY A 68 -3.57 9.55 -2.81
CA GLY A 68 -4.53 8.57 -2.34
C GLY A 68 -4.38 7.18 -2.95
N HIS A 69 -4.78 6.17 -2.16
CA HIS A 69 -4.64 4.76 -2.55
C HIS A 69 -5.64 4.35 -3.63
N GLU A 70 -6.83 4.95 -3.64
CA GLU A 70 -7.85 4.61 -4.63
C GLU A 70 -7.43 5.02 -6.04
N ALA A 71 -6.80 6.18 -6.17
CA ALA A 71 -6.26 6.64 -7.45
C ALA A 71 -5.15 5.70 -7.94
N LEU A 72 -4.29 5.25 -7.03
CA LEU A 72 -3.22 4.30 -7.34
C LEU A 72 -3.80 2.98 -7.86
N VAL A 73 -4.79 2.41 -7.17
CA VAL A 73 -5.44 1.17 -7.56
C VAL A 73 -6.08 1.32 -8.93
N SER A 74 -6.76 2.43 -9.19
CA SER A 74 -7.39 2.69 -10.48
C SER A 74 -6.39 2.77 -11.63
N MET A 75 -5.25 3.42 -11.42
CA MET A 75 -4.20 3.50 -12.45
C MET A 75 -3.58 2.14 -12.75
N VAL A 76 -3.38 1.33 -11.71
CA VAL A 76 -2.89 -0.06 -11.91
C VAL A 76 -3.91 -0.86 -12.70
N ALA A 77 -5.20 -0.76 -12.36
CA ALA A 77 -6.26 -1.44 -13.08
C ALA A 77 -6.32 -1.06 -14.57
N LEU A 78 -5.94 0.17 -14.90
CA LEU A 78 -5.87 0.64 -16.29
C LEU A 78 -4.62 0.16 -17.04
N GLY A 79 -3.72 -0.53 -16.37
CA GLY A 79 -2.49 -1.03 -17.01
C GLY A 79 -1.34 -0.04 -17.03
N CYS A 80 -1.41 1.03 -16.24
CA CYS A 80 -0.36 2.06 -16.24
C CYS A 80 0.93 1.63 -15.54
N GLY A 81 0.86 0.66 -14.65
CA GLY A 81 2.02 0.22 -13.91
C GLY A 81 1.67 -0.69 -12.75
N VAL A 82 2.64 -0.86 -11.87
CA VAL A 82 2.57 -1.67 -10.66
C VAL A 82 2.66 -0.72 -9.47
N GLY A 83 2.07 -1.07 -8.35
CA GLY A 83 2.13 -0.23 -7.16
C GLY A 83 1.94 -1.03 -5.88
N ILE A 84 2.08 -0.36 -4.74
CA ILE A 84 1.82 -0.93 -3.43
C ILE A 84 0.58 -0.25 -2.85
N ALA A 85 -0.35 -1.05 -2.36
CA ALA A 85 -1.57 -0.55 -1.75
C ALA A 85 -1.99 -1.42 -0.57
N PRO A 86 -2.74 -0.85 0.40
CA PRO A 86 -3.35 -1.66 1.44
C PRO A 86 -4.34 -2.64 0.83
N LYS A 87 -4.32 -3.88 1.28
CA LYS A 87 -5.23 -4.90 0.77
C LYS A 87 -6.70 -4.52 0.96
N VAL A 88 -7.03 -3.87 2.07
CA VAL A 88 -8.40 -3.45 2.34
C VAL A 88 -8.90 -2.44 1.30
N VAL A 89 -8.04 -1.57 0.81
CA VAL A 89 -8.42 -0.61 -0.25
C VAL A 89 -8.70 -1.35 -1.56
N VAL A 90 -7.87 -2.31 -1.91
CA VAL A 90 -8.05 -3.12 -3.12
C VAL A 90 -9.36 -3.92 -3.04
N GLU A 91 -9.60 -4.59 -1.92
CA GLU A 91 -10.78 -5.44 -1.73
C GLU A 91 -12.09 -4.66 -1.78
N ASN A 92 -12.07 -3.38 -1.40
CA ASN A 92 -13.23 -2.52 -1.42
C ASN A 92 -13.29 -1.63 -2.68
N SER A 93 -12.37 -1.81 -3.61
CA SER A 93 -12.35 -1.04 -4.84
C SER A 93 -13.35 -1.58 -5.87
N PRO A 94 -14.04 -0.70 -6.62
CA PRO A 94 -14.92 -1.15 -7.70
C PRO A 94 -14.15 -1.81 -8.86
N VAL A 95 -12.85 -1.66 -8.92
CA VAL A 95 -12.00 -2.26 -9.97
C VAL A 95 -11.13 -3.40 -9.47
N LYS A 96 -11.47 -3.99 -8.31
CA LYS A 96 -10.66 -5.05 -7.68
C LYS A 96 -10.37 -6.24 -8.58
N GLU A 97 -11.27 -6.56 -9.50
CA GLU A 97 -11.10 -7.69 -10.43
C GLU A 97 -10.13 -7.39 -11.56
N ARG A 98 -9.75 -6.13 -11.73
CA ARG A 98 -8.78 -5.71 -12.74
C ARG A 98 -7.36 -5.60 -12.19
N VAL A 99 -7.17 -5.94 -10.94
CA VAL A 99 -5.84 -5.97 -10.30
C VAL A 99 -5.62 -7.33 -9.67
N GLN A 100 -4.36 -7.70 -9.57
CA GLN A 100 -3.92 -8.93 -8.92
C GLN A 100 -2.80 -8.63 -7.95
N TYR A 101 -2.65 -9.48 -6.95
CA TYR A 101 -1.52 -9.41 -6.03
C TYR A 101 -0.34 -10.19 -6.63
N LEU A 102 0.83 -9.59 -6.61
CA LEU A 102 2.04 -10.30 -7.02
C LEU A 102 2.58 -11.12 -5.85
N ALA A 103 2.86 -12.39 -6.11
CA ALA A 103 3.47 -13.29 -5.15
C ALA A 103 4.99 -13.30 -5.31
N ASN A 104 5.70 -13.68 -4.25
CA ASN A 104 7.15 -13.90 -4.27
C ASN A 104 7.97 -12.66 -4.65
N VAL A 105 7.48 -11.49 -4.30
CA VAL A 105 8.14 -10.22 -4.58
C VAL A 105 8.80 -9.60 -3.33
N GLY A 106 8.84 -10.35 -2.23
CA GLY A 106 9.37 -9.89 -0.95
C GLY A 106 8.28 -9.36 -0.02
N GLU A 107 8.62 -9.25 1.24
CA GLU A 107 7.68 -8.78 2.25
C GLU A 107 7.67 -7.27 2.35
N ILE A 108 6.48 -6.72 2.59
CA ILE A 108 6.27 -5.31 2.83
C ILE A 108 5.71 -5.16 4.24
N ALA A 109 6.34 -4.30 5.04
CA ALA A 109 5.86 -4.05 6.39
C ALA A 109 4.44 -3.47 6.37
N PRO A 110 3.51 -3.99 7.19
CA PRO A 110 2.15 -3.48 7.23
C PRO A 110 2.07 -2.10 7.88
N PHE A 111 0.94 -1.42 7.68
CA PHE A 111 0.62 -0.23 8.46
C PHE A 111 0.05 -0.65 9.81
N GLU A 112 0.32 0.15 10.83
CA GLU A 112 -0.38 0.05 12.09
C GLU A 112 -1.52 1.05 12.11
N LEU A 113 -2.74 0.58 12.33
CA LEU A 113 -3.90 1.41 12.57
C LEU A 113 -4.04 1.61 14.06
N GLY A 114 -4.16 2.85 14.49
CA GLY A 114 -4.27 3.15 15.91
C GLY A 114 -4.93 4.49 16.16
N ILE A 115 -5.03 4.84 17.44
CA ILE A 115 -5.57 6.11 17.89
C ILE A 115 -4.49 6.85 18.66
N CYS A 116 -4.35 8.13 18.43
CA CYS A 116 -3.47 8.97 19.23
C CYS A 116 -4.15 10.29 19.56
N CYS A 117 -3.72 10.91 20.64
CA CYS A 117 -4.16 12.23 21.03
C CYS A 117 -2.99 12.99 21.68
N LEU A 118 -3.14 14.29 21.82
CA LEU A 118 -2.16 15.08 22.57
C LEU A 118 -2.12 14.56 24.01
N LYS A 119 -0.92 14.39 24.55
CA LYS A 119 -0.72 13.85 25.90
C LYS A 119 -1.53 14.62 26.96
N LYS A 120 -1.60 15.95 26.83
CA LYS A 120 -2.35 16.80 27.75
C LYS A 120 -3.86 16.59 27.68
N ARG A 121 -4.38 16.07 26.53
CA ARG A 121 -5.81 15.83 26.34
C ARG A 121 -6.24 14.44 26.78
N ARG A 122 -5.30 13.55 27.07
CA ARG A 122 -5.60 12.17 27.43
C ARG A 122 -6.43 12.04 28.70
N GLN A 123 -6.41 13.07 29.56
CA GLN A 123 -7.19 13.10 30.79
C GLN A 123 -8.60 13.65 30.60
N GLU A 124 -8.94 14.20 29.45
CA GLU A 124 -10.30 14.64 29.17
C GLU A 124 -11.27 13.46 29.20
N PRO A 125 -12.43 13.57 29.85
CA PRO A 125 -13.35 12.42 30.01
C PRO A 125 -13.79 11.78 28.71
N LEU A 126 -14.10 12.55 27.65
CA LEU A 126 -14.48 12.00 26.34
C LEU A 126 -13.35 11.26 25.68
N VAL A 127 -12.14 11.79 25.73
CA VAL A 127 -10.95 11.14 25.14
C VAL A 127 -10.67 9.85 25.87
N LYS A 128 -10.73 9.88 27.20
CA LYS A 128 -10.50 8.71 28.05
C LYS A 128 -11.52 7.61 27.78
N ALA A 129 -12.80 7.98 27.70
CA ALA A 129 -13.87 7.04 27.39
C ALA A 129 -13.70 6.40 26.01
N PHE A 130 -13.30 7.19 25.01
CA PHE A 130 -13.06 6.72 23.65
C PHE A 130 -11.92 5.70 23.60
N PHE A 131 -10.78 6.00 24.23
CA PHE A 131 -9.65 5.05 24.28
C PHE A 131 -10.04 3.76 25.00
N ASN A 132 -10.79 3.84 26.10
CA ASN A 132 -11.23 2.65 26.83
C ASN A 132 -12.19 1.79 25.98
N ALA A 133 -13.12 2.42 25.27
CA ALA A 133 -14.05 1.72 24.39
C ALA A 133 -13.32 1.00 23.28
N ILE A 134 -12.33 1.64 22.64
CA ILE A 134 -11.52 1.04 21.59
C ILE A 134 -10.69 -0.13 22.12
N ALA A 135 -10.10 0.02 23.31
CA ALA A 135 -9.33 -1.06 23.94
C ALA A 135 -10.18 -2.31 24.17
N GLN A 136 -11.46 -2.15 24.57
CA GLN A 136 -12.38 -3.28 24.73
C GLN A 136 -12.70 -3.97 23.40
N VAL A 137 -12.87 -3.20 22.33
CA VAL A 137 -13.18 -3.76 21.00
C VAL A 137 -11.97 -4.44 20.39
N ALA A 138 -10.77 -3.84 20.55
CA ALA A 138 -9.54 -4.34 19.97
C ALA A 138 -8.88 -5.47 20.77
N GLY A 139 -9.29 -5.57 22.04
CA GLY A 139 -8.79 -6.60 22.94
C GLY A 139 -9.46 -7.92 22.70
#